data_1d2c9a153a4e9af37111103feb9e7a39
#
_entry.id   1d2c9a153a4e9af37111103feb9e7a39
#
_cell.length_a   1.000
_cell.length_b   1.000
_cell.length_c   1.000
_cell.angle_alpha   90.00
_cell.angle_beta   90.00
_cell.angle_gamma   90.00
#
_symmetry.space_group_name_H-M   'P 1'
#
loop_
_entity.id
_entity.type
_entity.pdbx_description
1 polymer ?
#
loop_
_entity_poly.entity_id
_entity_poly.type
_entity_poly.pdbx_seq_one_letter_code
_entity_poly.pdbx_strand_id
1 'polypeptide(L)'
;MSRPALTILTTPIVNSWRRAYVTLRGIGRRVLKPGTPGLSGSRYPGHYGVTRSVVEGLRTIGADFNFNPVSFSELGRIVYAPANEALRQVIDLKRRGDVDFLVAGPVNAFFVDECDGIMLAPEIDLAIVAHEWMVDFYRESPELARKSRACPCGVDAEFWKPMGTPKERACVVYWKSGDERFCEEVEAIVRSAGLEPVRVRSRHGQHGIFTPQELRASLDRAVISVFLSTFETQGIALAEAWSMNVPTVVWDPQGDAEWRGRHFKSQSSAPYLTSSTGLAVRDVAGLGGAMTQALATLDTFQPRGWVLENMTDAVCARRLYEVIMREAAGAIERAGRAG
;
A
#
# COMPACT_ATOMS: atom_id res chain seq x y z
N MET A 1 32.32 -2.30 -10.70
CA MET A 1 30.88 -2.11 -11.04
C MET A 1 30.48 -0.75 -10.54
N SER A 2 29.79 0.08 -11.32
CA SER A 2 29.21 1.33 -10.86
C SER A 2 28.14 1.06 -9.79
N ARG A 3 28.02 1.94 -8.80
CA ARG A 3 26.93 1.84 -7.81
C ARG A 3 25.60 2.11 -8.50
N PRO A 4 24.50 1.43 -8.11
CA PRO A 4 23.18 1.68 -8.69
C PRO A 4 22.70 3.10 -8.38
N ALA A 5 21.84 3.65 -9.24
CA ALA A 5 21.28 4.98 -9.05
C ALA A 5 20.41 5.05 -7.79
N LEU A 6 19.66 3.98 -7.48
CA LEU A 6 18.77 3.87 -6.33
C LEU A 6 19.01 2.54 -5.58
N THR A 7 18.97 2.56 -4.25
CA THR A 7 18.87 1.35 -3.43
C THR A 7 17.55 1.34 -2.68
N ILE A 8 16.82 0.22 -2.73
CA ILE A 8 15.65 -0.04 -1.89
C ILE A 8 16.07 -0.95 -0.76
N LEU A 9 15.90 -0.50 0.47
CA LEU A 9 16.30 -1.25 1.66
C LEU A 9 15.11 -1.47 2.59
N THR A 10 14.59 -2.70 2.64
CA THR A 10 13.49 -3.09 3.54
C THR A 10 13.95 -3.92 4.72
N THR A 11 15.19 -4.40 4.68
CA THR A 11 15.86 -5.11 5.78
C THR A 11 17.24 -4.52 5.99
N PRO A 12 17.70 -4.38 7.25
CA PRO A 12 19.05 -3.89 7.52
C PRO A 12 20.13 -4.76 6.89
N ILE A 13 21.18 -4.14 6.41
CA ILE A 13 22.42 -4.84 6.01
C ILE A 13 23.08 -5.33 7.27
N VAL A 14 23.27 -6.64 7.40
CA VAL A 14 23.91 -7.29 8.56
C VAL A 14 25.21 -7.95 8.15
N ASN A 15 26.19 -7.96 9.04
CA ASN A 15 27.45 -8.65 8.83
C ASN A 15 27.24 -10.15 8.58
N SER A 16 28.12 -10.78 7.80
CA SER A 16 28.03 -12.19 7.37
C SER A 16 27.76 -13.16 8.52
N TRP A 17 28.39 -12.97 9.69
CA TRP A 17 28.17 -13.77 10.88
C TRP A 17 26.75 -13.68 11.45
N ARG A 18 26.22 -12.47 11.53
CA ARG A 18 24.85 -12.24 12.03
C ARG A 18 23.81 -12.78 11.04
N ARG A 19 24.11 -12.75 9.75
CA ARG A 19 23.28 -13.33 8.70
C ARG A 19 23.24 -14.86 8.83
N ALA A 20 24.40 -15.52 8.97
CA ALA A 20 24.47 -16.96 9.19
C ALA A 20 23.69 -17.38 10.45
N TYR A 21 23.82 -16.60 11.56
CA TYR A 21 23.09 -16.86 12.80
C TYR A 21 21.56 -16.74 12.62
N VAL A 22 21.07 -15.68 11.96
CA VAL A 22 19.63 -15.47 11.67
C VAL A 22 19.08 -16.58 10.78
N THR A 23 19.84 -17.00 9.77
CA THR A 23 19.45 -18.09 8.87
C THR A 23 19.39 -19.42 9.63
N LEU A 24 20.39 -19.75 10.43
CA LEU A 24 20.42 -20.97 11.24
C LEU A 24 19.29 -21.00 12.28
N ARG A 25 19.01 -19.88 12.93
CA ARG A 25 17.88 -19.76 13.88
C ARG A 25 16.52 -19.88 13.17
N GLY A 26 16.40 -19.38 11.93
CA GLY A 26 15.21 -19.56 11.09
C GLY A 26 14.98 -21.00 10.71
N ILE A 27 16.03 -21.73 10.35
CA ILE A 27 15.99 -23.19 10.07
C ILE A 27 15.60 -23.95 11.34
N GLY A 28 16.24 -23.67 12.47
CA GLY A 28 15.92 -24.30 13.75
C GLY A 28 14.45 -24.10 14.19
N ARG A 29 13.88 -22.91 13.98
CA ARG A 29 12.46 -22.65 14.24
C ARG A 29 11.52 -23.44 13.32
N ARG A 30 11.87 -23.62 12.06
CA ARG A 30 11.08 -24.43 11.10
C ARG A 30 11.06 -25.90 11.48
N VAL A 31 12.16 -26.42 12.02
CA VAL A 31 12.26 -27.81 12.49
C VAL A 31 11.47 -28.03 13.78
N LEU A 32 11.51 -27.04 14.70
CA LEU A 32 10.88 -27.16 16.03
C LEU A 32 9.40 -26.76 16.07
N LYS A 33 8.89 -26.00 15.10
CA LYS A 33 7.49 -25.58 14.99
C LYS A 33 7.06 -25.61 13.50
N PRO A 34 6.78 -26.80 12.94
CA PRO A 34 6.23 -26.89 11.58
C PRO A 34 4.84 -26.25 11.57
N GLY A 35 4.62 -25.29 10.67
CA GLY A 35 3.33 -24.61 10.48
C GLY A 35 3.25 -23.15 10.96
N THR A 36 4.29 -22.60 11.59
CA THR A 36 4.36 -21.14 11.79
C THR A 36 4.88 -20.46 10.52
N PRO A 37 4.13 -19.52 9.89
CA PRO A 37 4.64 -18.73 8.79
C PRO A 37 5.85 -17.91 9.30
N GLY A 38 7.05 -18.34 8.93
CA GLY A 38 8.25 -17.58 9.28
C GLY A 38 8.32 -16.33 8.43
N LEU A 39 8.43 -15.17 9.05
CA LEU A 39 8.77 -13.88 8.41
C LEU A 39 10.12 -13.91 7.64
N SER A 40 10.94 -14.94 7.82
CA SER A 40 12.22 -15.10 7.14
C SER A 40 12.06 -16.01 5.92
N GLY A 41 11.72 -15.45 4.77
CA GLY A 41 11.64 -16.18 3.51
C GLY A 41 10.70 -15.55 2.48
N SER A 42 10.04 -14.46 2.81
CA SER A 42 9.30 -13.70 1.81
C SER A 42 10.28 -13.07 0.82
N ARG A 43 10.03 -13.22 -0.49
CA ARG A 43 10.75 -12.54 -1.57
C ARG A 43 10.72 -11.01 -1.40
N TYR A 44 9.71 -10.50 -0.69
CA TYR A 44 9.47 -9.07 -0.44
C TYR A 44 9.26 -8.83 1.06
N PRO A 45 10.32 -8.72 1.86
CA PRO A 45 10.20 -8.40 3.28
C PRO A 45 9.71 -6.96 3.50
N GLY A 46 9.15 -6.69 4.67
CA GLY A 46 8.44 -5.46 5.00
C GLY A 46 6.95 -5.58 4.69
N HIS A 47 6.29 -4.48 4.31
CA HIS A 47 4.89 -4.52 3.88
C HIS A 47 4.80 -5.15 2.48
N TYR A 48 4.37 -6.40 2.41
CA TYR A 48 4.44 -7.22 1.19
C TYR A 48 3.85 -6.51 -0.05
N GLY A 49 2.62 -6.00 0.02
CA GLY A 49 1.95 -5.36 -1.11
C GLY A 49 2.73 -4.17 -1.67
N VAL A 50 3.20 -3.28 -0.78
CA VAL A 50 3.99 -2.10 -1.16
C VAL A 50 5.35 -2.49 -1.73
N THR A 51 6.09 -3.35 -1.00
CA THR A 51 7.45 -3.76 -1.43
C THR A 51 7.43 -4.50 -2.76
N ARG A 52 6.47 -5.43 -2.94
CA ARG A 52 6.29 -6.15 -4.20
C ARG A 52 6.04 -5.18 -5.35
N SER A 53 5.05 -4.29 -5.18
CA SER A 53 4.67 -3.33 -6.21
C SER A 53 5.85 -2.46 -6.65
N VAL A 54 6.58 -1.89 -5.70
CA VAL A 54 7.75 -1.04 -6.00
C VAL A 54 8.83 -1.83 -6.73
N VAL A 55 9.22 -3.00 -6.22
CA VAL A 55 10.32 -3.78 -6.77
C VAL A 55 9.99 -4.34 -8.15
N GLU A 56 8.80 -4.95 -8.31
CA GLU A 56 8.40 -5.52 -9.62
C GLU A 56 8.09 -4.41 -10.63
N GLY A 57 7.49 -3.31 -10.18
CA GLY A 57 7.26 -2.15 -11.05
C GLY A 57 8.56 -1.54 -11.57
N LEU A 58 9.57 -1.33 -10.71
CA LEU A 58 10.89 -0.83 -11.12
C LEU A 58 11.61 -1.79 -12.07
N ARG A 59 11.49 -3.09 -11.86
CA ARG A 59 12.00 -4.10 -12.81
C ARG A 59 11.33 -3.99 -14.17
N THR A 60 10.01 -3.85 -14.18
CA THR A 60 9.21 -3.75 -15.41
C THR A 60 9.58 -2.52 -16.24
N ILE A 61 9.88 -1.40 -15.60
CA ILE A 61 10.29 -0.18 -16.32
C ILE A 61 11.80 -0.11 -16.63
N GLY A 62 12.58 -1.13 -16.24
CA GLY A 62 14.03 -1.18 -16.46
C GLY A 62 14.82 -0.13 -15.67
N ALA A 63 14.35 0.27 -14.50
CA ALA A 63 15.03 1.24 -13.65
C ALA A 63 16.37 0.70 -13.14
N ASP A 64 17.38 1.56 -13.00
CA ASP A 64 18.65 1.21 -12.36
C ASP A 64 18.51 1.26 -10.85
N PHE A 65 18.34 0.11 -10.21
CA PHE A 65 18.20 0.00 -8.76
C PHE A 65 18.77 -1.31 -8.21
N ASN A 66 19.06 -1.30 -6.92
CA ASN A 66 19.41 -2.48 -6.13
C ASN A 66 18.36 -2.71 -5.03
N PHE A 67 18.07 -3.96 -4.73
CA PHE A 67 17.09 -4.34 -3.70
C PHE A 67 17.72 -5.20 -2.62
N ASN A 68 17.70 -4.72 -1.38
CA ASN A 68 18.26 -5.38 -0.19
C ASN A 68 19.68 -5.92 -0.43
N PRO A 69 20.66 -5.05 -0.78
CA PRO A 69 22.03 -5.46 -0.99
C PRO A 69 22.58 -6.17 0.23
N VAL A 70 23.51 -7.08 0.00
CA VAL A 70 24.11 -7.90 1.04
C VAL A 70 25.31 -7.23 1.70
N SER A 71 25.87 -6.20 1.07
CA SER A 71 27.06 -5.47 1.52
C SER A 71 26.84 -3.96 1.43
N PHE A 72 27.46 -3.21 2.33
CA PHE A 72 27.50 -1.75 2.25
C PHE A 72 28.22 -1.22 1.01
N SER A 73 29.13 -2.00 0.42
CA SER A 73 29.79 -1.64 -0.84
C SER A 73 28.85 -1.59 -2.04
N GLU A 74 27.72 -2.28 -1.97
CA GLU A 74 26.67 -2.31 -3.00
C GLU A 74 25.62 -1.22 -2.79
N LEU A 75 25.67 -0.48 -1.69
CA LEU A 75 24.72 0.57 -1.37
C LEU A 75 24.92 1.77 -2.31
N GLY A 76 23.85 2.21 -2.95
CA GLY A 76 23.81 3.45 -3.71
C GLY A 76 23.83 4.69 -2.80
N ARG A 77 24.01 5.86 -3.42
CA ARG A 77 24.01 7.15 -2.69
C ARG A 77 22.59 7.68 -2.43
N ILE A 78 21.60 7.22 -3.19
CA ILE A 78 20.16 7.47 -2.98
C ILE A 78 19.56 6.20 -2.41
N VAL A 79 18.94 6.27 -1.22
CA VAL A 79 18.36 5.10 -0.56
C VAL A 79 16.92 5.35 -0.19
N TYR A 80 16.05 4.43 -0.62
CA TYR A 80 14.65 4.36 -0.22
C TYR A 80 14.45 3.27 0.83
N ALA A 81 14.06 3.65 2.04
CA ALA A 81 13.92 2.78 3.20
C ALA A 81 12.46 2.78 3.74
N PRO A 82 11.52 2.01 3.13
CA PRO A 82 10.13 1.99 3.56
C PRO A 82 9.87 1.17 4.83
N ALA A 83 10.87 0.53 5.43
CA ALA A 83 10.75 -0.27 6.66
C ALA A 83 11.58 0.32 7.80
N ASN A 84 11.01 0.36 9.02
CA ASN A 84 11.60 1.08 10.15
C ASN A 84 13.00 0.59 10.58
N GLU A 85 13.24 -0.73 10.59
CA GLU A 85 14.56 -1.24 10.94
C GLU A 85 15.65 -0.82 9.93
N ALA A 86 15.30 -0.87 8.64
CA ALA A 86 16.17 -0.40 7.57
C ALA A 86 16.34 1.12 7.64
N LEU A 87 15.25 1.87 7.87
CA LEU A 87 15.28 3.33 7.98
C LEU A 87 16.20 3.80 9.10
N ARG A 88 16.15 3.21 10.30
CA ARG A 88 17.06 3.53 11.41
C ARG A 88 18.53 3.36 10.99
N GLN A 89 18.85 2.27 10.29
CA GLN A 89 20.21 2.04 9.81
C GLN A 89 20.63 3.09 8.77
N VAL A 90 19.75 3.45 7.83
CA VAL A 90 20.08 4.43 6.78
C VAL A 90 20.22 5.84 7.34
N ILE A 91 19.44 6.21 8.37
CA ILE A 91 19.64 7.46 9.11
C ILE A 91 21.08 7.54 9.64
N ASP A 92 21.59 6.48 10.28
CA ASP A 92 22.96 6.45 10.79
C ASP A 92 24.01 6.48 9.66
N LEU A 93 23.74 5.85 8.53
CA LEU A 93 24.60 5.91 7.34
C LEU A 93 24.66 7.33 6.76
N LYS A 94 23.51 8.02 6.70
CA LYS A 94 23.46 9.39 6.22
C LYS A 94 24.20 10.37 7.12
N ARG A 95 24.10 10.24 8.45
CA ARG A 95 24.87 11.01 9.42
C ARG A 95 26.40 10.91 9.21
N ARG A 96 26.85 9.74 8.72
CA ARG A 96 28.26 9.49 8.40
C ARG A 96 28.68 9.94 7.01
N GLY A 97 27.74 10.41 6.17
CA GLY A 97 28.01 10.78 4.78
C GLY A 97 28.08 9.61 3.79
N ASP A 98 27.63 8.41 4.19
CA ASP A 98 27.58 7.23 3.32
C ASP A 98 26.40 7.27 2.34
N VAL A 99 25.35 8.06 2.65
CA VAL A 99 24.13 8.25 1.85
C VAL A 99 23.93 9.75 1.63
N ASP A 100 23.67 10.17 0.39
CA ASP A 100 23.42 11.57 0.02
C ASP A 100 21.94 11.94 0.13
N PHE A 101 21.04 11.01 -0.21
CA PHE A 101 19.62 11.27 -0.23
C PHE A 101 18.83 10.08 0.35
N LEU A 102 18.05 10.37 1.40
CA LEU A 102 17.26 9.37 2.12
C LEU A 102 15.77 9.60 1.90
N VAL A 103 15.11 8.54 1.41
CA VAL A 103 13.65 8.48 1.21
C VAL A 103 13.03 7.52 2.22
N ALA A 104 11.97 7.96 2.92
CA ALA A 104 11.20 7.16 3.85
C ALA A 104 9.74 7.00 3.39
N GLY A 105 8.94 6.17 4.06
CA GLY A 105 7.51 5.96 3.77
C GLY A 105 7.22 4.85 2.75
N PRO A 106 5.95 4.54 2.47
CA PRO A 106 4.74 5.05 3.13
C PRO A 106 4.33 4.27 4.39
N VAL A 107 5.05 3.21 4.78
CA VAL A 107 4.64 2.26 5.85
C VAL A 107 5.44 2.40 7.14
N ASN A 108 6.26 3.44 7.27
CA ASN A 108 7.10 3.64 8.45
C ASN A 108 6.31 4.06 9.70
N ALA A 109 5.39 5.00 9.56
CA ALA A 109 4.52 5.45 10.63
C ALA A 109 3.21 6.02 10.05
N PHE A 110 2.11 5.90 10.80
CA PHE A 110 0.86 6.59 10.48
C PHE A 110 0.80 7.94 11.20
N PHE A 111 0.99 7.96 12.52
CA PHE A 111 1.15 9.21 13.26
C PHE A 111 2.62 9.61 13.30
N VAL A 112 2.88 10.93 13.32
CA VAL A 112 4.25 11.48 13.27
C VAL A 112 5.12 11.07 14.46
N ASP A 113 4.52 10.80 15.61
CA ASP A 113 5.18 10.39 16.85
C ASP A 113 5.34 8.87 17.00
N GLU A 114 4.77 8.06 16.08
CA GLU A 114 4.97 6.61 16.10
C GLU A 114 6.45 6.24 15.88
N CYS A 115 6.83 5.08 16.40
CA CYS A 115 8.18 4.54 16.25
C CYS A 115 9.29 5.51 16.72
N ASP A 116 9.05 6.18 17.84
CA ASP A 116 9.92 7.20 18.47
C ASP A 116 10.10 8.44 17.56
N GLY A 117 9.07 8.81 16.80
CA GLY A 117 9.12 9.96 15.91
C GLY A 117 10.10 9.81 14.74
N ILE A 118 10.36 8.59 14.30
CA ILE A 118 11.37 8.30 13.26
C ILE A 118 11.19 9.13 11.99
N MET A 119 9.93 9.45 11.61
CA MET A 119 9.64 10.24 10.43
C MET A 119 10.03 11.72 10.56
N LEU A 120 10.30 12.19 11.78
CA LEU A 120 10.77 13.54 12.07
C LEU A 120 12.32 13.67 11.99
N ALA A 121 13.04 12.57 11.74
CA ALA A 121 14.47 12.61 11.63
C ALA A 121 14.92 13.62 10.54
N PRO A 122 15.83 14.55 10.86
CA PRO A 122 16.29 15.57 9.91
C PRO A 122 17.04 14.99 8.71
N GLU A 123 17.55 13.77 8.85
CA GLU A 123 18.25 13.05 7.78
C GLU A 123 17.32 12.58 6.65
N ILE A 124 16.00 12.52 6.89
CA ILE A 124 15.03 12.16 5.84
C ILE A 124 14.82 13.38 4.92
N ASP A 125 15.22 13.25 3.67
CA ASP A 125 15.07 14.31 2.67
C ASP A 125 13.69 14.30 2.02
N LEU A 126 13.12 13.11 1.82
CA LEU A 126 11.84 12.88 1.16
C LEU A 126 11.02 11.84 1.92
N ALA A 127 9.77 12.14 2.18
CA ALA A 127 8.80 11.21 2.74
C ALA A 127 7.77 10.84 1.66
N ILE A 128 7.63 9.56 1.39
CA ILE A 128 6.57 9.04 0.51
C ILE A 128 5.34 8.74 1.34
N VAL A 129 4.19 9.20 0.89
CA VAL A 129 2.87 8.86 1.44
C VAL A 129 2.00 8.25 0.35
N ALA A 130 0.95 7.53 0.74
CA ALA A 130 0.15 6.79 -0.23
C ALA A 130 -0.86 7.67 -0.99
N HIS A 131 -1.26 8.82 -0.43
CA HIS A 131 -2.22 9.76 -1.04
C HIS A 131 -2.04 11.18 -0.49
N GLU A 132 -2.51 12.19 -1.23
CA GLU A 132 -2.39 13.61 -0.86
C GLU A 132 -3.04 13.93 0.50
N TRP A 133 -4.14 13.27 0.88
CA TRP A 133 -4.75 13.52 2.18
C TRP A 133 -3.80 13.17 3.36
N MET A 134 -2.84 12.27 3.14
CA MET A 134 -1.80 11.99 4.14
C MET A 134 -0.79 13.13 4.26
N VAL A 135 -0.52 13.88 3.19
CA VAL A 135 0.27 15.12 3.27
C VAL A 135 -0.45 16.14 4.15
N ASP A 136 -1.76 16.29 3.93
CA ASP A 136 -2.61 17.17 4.74
C ASP A 136 -2.69 16.70 6.20
N PHE A 137 -2.74 15.40 6.43
CA PHE A 137 -2.73 14.80 7.76
C PHE A 137 -1.46 15.17 8.56
N TYR A 138 -0.33 15.36 7.88
CA TYR A 138 0.94 15.76 8.50
C TYR A 138 1.09 17.28 8.67
N ARG A 139 0.05 18.10 8.48
CA ARG A 139 0.14 19.56 8.62
C ARG A 139 0.59 20.04 9.99
N GLU A 140 0.33 19.29 11.05
CA GLU A 140 0.82 19.58 12.40
C GLU A 140 2.36 19.50 12.51
N SER A 141 3.00 18.86 11.54
CA SER A 141 4.46 18.83 11.37
C SER A 141 4.83 19.46 10.02
N PRO A 142 4.96 20.81 9.95
CA PRO A 142 5.17 21.52 8.67
C PRO A 142 6.42 21.05 7.90
N GLU A 143 7.46 20.65 8.62
CA GLU A 143 8.67 20.13 7.99
C GLU A 143 8.42 18.79 7.29
N LEU A 144 7.71 17.86 7.95
CA LEU A 144 7.34 16.58 7.36
C LEU A 144 6.39 16.77 6.18
N ALA A 145 5.36 17.63 6.33
CA ALA A 145 4.42 17.93 5.24
C ALA A 145 5.14 18.47 4.00
N ARG A 146 6.09 19.39 4.17
CA ARG A 146 6.86 19.99 3.07
C ARG A 146 7.68 18.97 2.28
N LYS A 147 8.27 17.99 2.95
CA LYS A 147 9.06 16.93 2.32
C LYS A 147 8.25 15.69 1.92
N SER A 148 6.94 15.67 2.17
CA SER A 148 6.06 14.57 1.77
C SER A 148 5.61 14.67 0.32
N ARG A 149 5.54 13.54 -0.37
CA ARG A 149 4.98 13.41 -1.73
C ARG A 149 4.09 12.19 -1.80
N ALA A 150 2.93 12.35 -2.43
CA ALA A 150 2.01 11.25 -2.67
C ALA A 150 2.46 10.37 -3.83
N CYS A 151 2.82 9.14 -3.52
CA CYS A 151 3.15 8.12 -4.51
C CYS A 151 2.50 6.80 -4.07
N PRO A 152 1.36 6.42 -4.64
CA PRO A 152 0.73 5.13 -4.34
C PRO A 152 1.59 3.98 -4.85
N CYS A 153 1.47 2.82 -4.20
CA CYS A 153 1.92 1.58 -4.83
C CYS A 153 0.87 1.07 -5.83
N GLY A 154 1.32 0.34 -6.83
CA GLY A 154 0.44 -0.26 -7.83
C GLY A 154 -0.11 -1.62 -7.44
N VAL A 155 -0.86 -2.20 -8.36
CA VAL A 155 -1.31 -3.58 -8.32
C VAL A 155 -0.72 -4.38 -9.47
N ASP A 156 -0.55 -5.68 -9.26
CA ASP A 156 -0.19 -6.64 -10.30
C ASP A 156 -1.40 -6.88 -11.21
N ALA A 157 -1.51 -6.09 -12.28
CA ALA A 157 -2.64 -6.15 -13.21
C ALA A 157 -2.67 -7.45 -14.05
N GLU A 158 -1.60 -8.26 -14.02
CA GLU A 158 -1.57 -9.59 -14.63
C GLU A 158 -2.12 -10.66 -13.69
N PHE A 159 -1.82 -10.57 -12.41
CA PHE A 159 -2.45 -11.43 -11.41
C PHE A 159 -3.91 -11.02 -11.20
N TRP A 160 -4.19 -9.74 -10.98
CA TRP A 160 -5.53 -9.19 -10.77
C TRP A 160 -6.17 -8.82 -12.11
N LYS A 161 -6.51 -9.83 -12.92
CA LYS A 161 -7.28 -9.66 -14.15
C LYS A 161 -8.44 -10.63 -14.21
N PRO A 162 -9.55 -10.25 -14.88
CA PRO A 162 -10.67 -11.16 -15.12
C PRO A 162 -10.21 -12.48 -15.74
N MET A 163 -10.69 -13.60 -15.20
CA MET A 163 -10.34 -14.93 -15.67
C MET A 163 -11.31 -15.45 -16.74
N GLY A 164 -12.35 -14.67 -17.04
CA GLY A 164 -13.37 -15.02 -18.01
C GLY A 164 -14.47 -15.91 -17.46
N THR A 165 -14.56 -16.08 -16.14
CA THR A 165 -15.68 -16.77 -15.51
C THR A 165 -16.98 -15.96 -15.74
N PRO A 166 -18.10 -16.59 -16.11
CA PRO A 166 -19.37 -15.89 -16.21
C PRO A 166 -19.72 -15.18 -14.91
N LYS A 167 -20.13 -13.91 -15.03
CA LYS A 167 -20.55 -13.14 -13.85
C LYS A 167 -21.82 -13.74 -13.24
N GLU A 168 -21.77 -13.94 -11.94
CA GLU A 168 -22.91 -14.36 -11.13
C GLU A 168 -23.58 -13.11 -10.54
N ARG A 169 -24.84 -13.26 -10.11
CA ARG A 169 -25.50 -12.19 -9.34
C ARG A 169 -24.94 -12.16 -7.90
N ALA A 170 -23.62 -11.91 -7.80
CA ALA A 170 -22.88 -11.90 -6.55
C ALA A 170 -22.24 -10.52 -6.31
N CYS A 171 -22.14 -10.15 -5.05
CA CYS A 171 -21.48 -8.94 -4.56
C CYS A 171 -20.41 -9.31 -3.53
N VAL A 172 -19.15 -8.95 -3.76
CA VAL A 172 -18.12 -9.10 -2.73
C VAL A 172 -18.31 -8.01 -1.68
N VAL A 173 -18.57 -8.40 -0.44
CA VAL A 173 -18.60 -7.50 0.73
C VAL A 173 -17.24 -7.55 1.40
N TYR A 174 -16.38 -6.60 1.06
CA TYR A 174 -15.05 -6.45 1.66
C TYR A 174 -15.17 -5.71 2.98
N TRP A 175 -15.11 -6.45 4.08
CA TRP A 175 -15.37 -5.95 5.41
C TRP A 175 -14.08 -5.75 6.20
N LYS A 176 -13.75 -4.49 6.51
CA LYS A 176 -12.54 -4.09 7.23
C LYS A 176 -12.86 -3.39 8.54
N SER A 177 -13.94 -2.61 8.59
CA SER A 177 -14.39 -1.85 9.75
C SER A 177 -15.85 -2.14 10.09
N GLY A 178 -16.23 -1.87 11.33
CA GLY A 178 -17.56 -2.18 11.87
C GLY A 178 -17.60 -3.54 12.58
N ASP A 179 -18.69 -3.77 13.31
CA ASP A 179 -18.97 -5.03 13.99
C ASP A 179 -19.69 -6.03 13.08
N GLU A 180 -19.98 -7.21 13.60
CA GLU A 180 -20.68 -8.29 12.88
C GLU A 180 -22.07 -7.85 12.45
N ARG A 181 -22.82 -7.18 13.35
CA ARG A 181 -24.18 -6.70 13.10
C ARG A 181 -24.21 -5.69 11.93
N PHE A 182 -23.23 -4.80 11.89
CA PHE A 182 -23.07 -3.85 10.77
C PHE A 182 -22.85 -4.58 9.45
N CYS A 183 -22.00 -5.62 9.43
CA CYS A 183 -21.76 -6.41 8.22
C CYS A 183 -23.05 -7.17 7.79
N GLU A 184 -23.78 -7.74 8.73
CA GLU A 184 -25.06 -8.42 8.45
C GLU A 184 -26.12 -7.48 7.89
N GLU A 185 -26.21 -6.24 8.40
CA GLU A 185 -27.07 -5.20 7.86
C GLU A 185 -26.72 -4.88 6.39
N VAL A 186 -25.44 -4.73 6.08
CA VAL A 186 -24.97 -4.50 4.71
C VAL A 186 -25.28 -5.69 3.81
N GLU A 187 -25.10 -6.92 4.27
CA GLU A 187 -25.46 -8.13 3.50
C GLU A 187 -26.96 -8.20 3.23
N ALA A 188 -27.79 -7.80 4.18
CA ALA A 188 -29.24 -7.72 3.95
C ALA A 188 -29.60 -6.72 2.85
N ILE A 189 -28.92 -5.57 2.81
CA ILE A 189 -29.05 -4.58 1.73
C ILE A 189 -28.63 -5.19 0.37
N VAL A 190 -27.51 -5.91 0.34
CA VAL A 190 -27.01 -6.60 -0.86
C VAL A 190 -28.05 -7.60 -1.37
N ARG A 191 -28.64 -8.43 -0.47
CA ARG A 191 -29.70 -9.38 -0.83
C ARG A 191 -30.95 -8.68 -1.34
N SER A 192 -31.32 -7.55 -0.75
CA SER A 192 -32.47 -6.75 -1.19
C SER A 192 -32.26 -6.17 -2.60
N ALA A 193 -31.01 -5.93 -3.01
CA ALA A 193 -30.65 -5.56 -4.38
C ALA A 193 -30.63 -6.78 -5.36
N GLY A 194 -30.99 -7.97 -4.89
CA GLY A 194 -31.05 -9.20 -5.69
C GLY A 194 -29.67 -9.82 -5.96
N LEU A 195 -28.72 -9.59 -5.08
CA LEU A 195 -27.37 -10.14 -5.18
C LEU A 195 -27.05 -11.08 -4.01
N GLU A 196 -26.22 -12.09 -4.25
CA GLU A 196 -25.68 -12.95 -3.21
C GLU A 196 -24.41 -12.29 -2.60
N PRO A 197 -24.39 -11.99 -1.30
CA PRO A 197 -23.20 -11.42 -0.66
C PRO A 197 -22.14 -12.49 -0.46
N VAL A 198 -20.92 -12.20 -0.92
CA VAL A 198 -19.71 -12.98 -0.68
C VAL A 198 -18.84 -12.21 0.31
N ARG A 199 -18.88 -12.60 1.58
CA ARG A 199 -18.15 -11.92 2.66
C ARG A 199 -16.67 -12.19 2.58
N VAL A 200 -15.88 -11.11 2.54
CA VAL A 200 -14.41 -11.14 2.63
C VAL A 200 -14.00 -10.28 3.82
N ARG A 201 -13.53 -10.92 4.89
CA ARG A 201 -13.12 -10.21 6.10
C ARG A 201 -11.65 -9.85 6.04
N SER A 202 -11.33 -8.57 6.28
CA SER A 202 -9.98 -8.07 6.48
C SER A 202 -9.88 -7.41 7.85
N ARG A 203 -8.76 -7.59 8.55
CA ARG A 203 -8.46 -6.88 9.80
C ARG A 203 -7.14 -6.17 9.67
N HIS A 204 -7.10 -4.91 10.12
CA HIS A 204 -5.85 -4.17 10.23
C HIS A 204 -4.82 -4.94 11.06
N GLY A 205 -3.64 -5.18 10.52
CA GLY A 205 -2.54 -5.84 11.21
C GLY A 205 -2.63 -7.35 11.39
N GLN A 206 -3.71 -8.00 10.95
CA GLN A 206 -3.81 -9.45 10.89
C GLN A 206 -3.76 -9.91 9.43
N HIS A 207 -2.71 -10.63 9.07
CA HIS A 207 -2.65 -11.29 7.77
C HIS A 207 -3.79 -12.29 7.64
N GLY A 208 -4.64 -12.03 6.68
CA GLY A 208 -5.48 -12.91 5.93
C GLY A 208 -6.39 -13.89 6.69
N ILE A 209 -7.66 -13.52 6.73
CA ILE A 209 -8.74 -14.51 6.82
C ILE A 209 -9.04 -15.05 5.41
N PHE A 210 -8.42 -14.50 4.37
CA PHE A 210 -8.50 -14.95 2.97
C PHE A 210 -7.13 -14.84 2.30
N THR A 211 -6.93 -15.66 1.27
CA THR A 211 -5.76 -15.57 0.40
C THR A 211 -6.04 -14.64 -0.79
N PRO A 212 -5.01 -14.06 -1.43
CA PRO A 212 -5.20 -13.32 -2.68
C PRO A 212 -5.94 -14.12 -3.76
N GLN A 213 -5.73 -15.43 -3.83
CA GLN A 213 -6.39 -16.33 -4.76
C GLN A 213 -7.90 -16.44 -4.48
N GLU A 214 -8.30 -16.55 -3.22
CA GLU A 214 -9.71 -16.59 -2.80
C GLU A 214 -10.41 -15.28 -3.09
N LEU A 215 -9.79 -14.13 -2.78
CA LEU A 215 -10.33 -12.82 -3.13
C LEU A 215 -10.48 -12.67 -4.65
N ARG A 216 -9.44 -13.03 -5.41
CA ARG A 216 -9.48 -13.00 -6.87
C ARG A 216 -10.60 -13.84 -7.44
N ALA A 217 -10.79 -15.08 -6.94
CA ALA A 217 -11.85 -15.97 -7.39
C ALA A 217 -13.25 -15.40 -7.07
N SER A 218 -13.41 -14.77 -5.89
CA SER A 218 -14.67 -14.12 -5.51
C SER A 218 -14.97 -12.91 -6.39
N LEU A 219 -13.98 -12.06 -6.66
CA LEU A 219 -14.11 -10.89 -7.54
C LEU A 219 -14.39 -11.28 -9.00
N ASP A 220 -13.79 -12.39 -9.47
CA ASP A 220 -13.98 -12.83 -10.86
C ASP A 220 -15.45 -13.17 -11.16
N ARG A 221 -16.19 -13.70 -10.20
CA ARG A 221 -17.61 -14.05 -10.32
C ARG A 221 -18.55 -12.89 -9.99
N ALA A 222 -18.12 -11.92 -9.17
CA ALA A 222 -18.96 -10.82 -8.72
C ALA A 222 -19.19 -9.76 -9.81
N VAL A 223 -20.40 -9.19 -9.85
CA VAL A 223 -20.74 -8.05 -10.73
C VAL A 223 -20.33 -6.73 -10.12
N ILE A 224 -20.29 -6.65 -8.78
CA ILE A 224 -20.00 -5.43 -8.01
C ILE A 224 -19.37 -5.81 -6.67
N SER A 225 -18.71 -4.89 -6.02
CA SER A 225 -18.25 -5.05 -4.63
C SER A 225 -18.73 -3.91 -3.74
N VAL A 226 -18.91 -4.20 -2.45
CA VAL A 226 -19.13 -3.21 -1.39
C VAL A 226 -17.89 -3.18 -0.52
N PHE A 227 -17.36 -1.99 -0.24
CA PHE A 227 -16.16 -1.80 0.54
C PHE A 227 -16.47 -1.06 1.84
N LEU A 228 -16.18 -1.71 2.98
CA LEU A 228 -16.51 -1.23 4.31
C LEU A 228 -15.23 -0.92 5.10
N SER A 229 -14.83 0.33 5.08
CA SER A 229 -13.70 0.85 5.88
C SER A 229 -14.01 2.25 6.39
N THR A 230 -13.54 2.59 7.58
CA THR A 230 -13.66 3.95 8.12
C THR A 230 -12.58 4.88 7.58
N PHE A 231 -11.48 4.33 7.10
CA PHE A 231 -10.41 5.08 6.43
C PHE A 231 -9.50 4.15 5.62
N GLU A 232 -8.86 4.72 4.62
CA GLU A 232 -7.76 4.09 3.87
C GLU A 232 -6.67 5.11 3.56
N THR A 233 -5.42 4.71 3.69
CA THR A 233 -4.30 5.52 3.20
C THR A 233 -4.18 5.43 1.69
N GLN A 234 -4.48 4.26 1.12
CA GLN A 234 -4.51 4.02 -0.32
C GLN A 234 -5.73 3.19 -0.77
N GLY A 235 -6.04 2.08 -0.07
CA GLY A 235 -7.07 1.12 -0.48
C GLY A 235 -6.57 0.14 -1.54
N ILE A 236 -5.52 -0.62 -1.25
CA ILE A 236 -4.95 -1.60 -2.21
C ILE A 236 -6.02 -2.60 -2.69
N ALA A 237 -6.87 -3.10 -1.78
CA ALA A 237 -7.93 -4.04 -2.13
C ALA A 237 -9.01 -3.44 -3.06
N LEU A 238 -9.23 -2.11 -3.01
CA LEU A 238 -10.07 -1.42 -3.99
C LEU A 238 -9.43 -1.48 -5.39
N ALA A 239 -8.15 -1.14 -5.49
CA ALA A 239 -7.42 -1.21 -6.76
C ALA A 239 -7.35 -2.65 -7.31
N GLU A 240 -7.25 -3.66 -6.44
CA GLU A 240 -7.33 -5.08 -6.81
C GLU A 240 -8.72 -5.42 -7.39
N ALA A 241 -9.81 -4.97 -6.77
CA ALA A 241 -11.18 -5.16 -7.28
C ALA A 241 -11.37 -4.44 -8.63
N TRP A 242 -10.90 -3.20 -8.75
CA TRP A 242 -10.96 -2.45 -10.00
C TRP A 242 -10.15 -3.10 -11.11
N SER A 243 -8.98 -3.66 -10.78
CA SER A 243 -8.16 -4.42 -11.73
C SER A 243 -8.87 -5.68 -12.23
N MET A 244 -9.72 -6.31 -11.41
CA MET A 244 -10.62 -7.42 -11.79
C MET A 244 -11.85 -6.95 -12.56
N ASN A 245 -11.92 -5.68 -12.95
CA ASN A 245 -13.05 -5.03 -13.62
C ASN A 245 -14.35 -5.11 -12.80
N VAL A 246 -14.24 -4.97 -11.47
CA VAL A 246 -15.35 -4.97 -10.52
C VAL A 246 -15.51 -3.57 -9.95
N PRO A 247 -16.58 -2.83 -10.30
CA PRO A 247 -16.87 -1.53 -9.69
C PRO A 247 -17.23 -1.69 -8.23
N THR A 248 -17.02 -0.63 -7.43
CA THR A 248 -17.25 -0.68 -5.99
C THR A 248 -18.25 0.35 -5.52
N VAL A 249 -19.12 -0.03 -4.57
CA VAL A 249 -19.86 0.91 -3.73
C VAL A 249 -19.13 1.00 -2.39
N VAL A 250 -18.67 2.18 -2.03
CA VAL A 250 -17.83 2.40 -0.86
C VAL A 250 -18.62 3.09 0.23
N TRP A 251 -18.62 2.49 1.42
CA TRP A 251 -19.01 3.23 2.62
C TRP A 251 -17.85 4.11 3.05
N ASP A 252 -17.99 5.42 2.82
CA ASP A 252 -16.99 6.46 3.11
C ASP A 252 -17.55 7.47 4.10
N PRO A 253 -17.65 7.13 5.39
CA PRO A 253 -18.30 7.99 6.38
C PRO A 253 -17.61 9.34 6.55
N GLN A 254 -16.32 9.41 6.29
CA GLN A 254 -15.45 10.54 6.62
C GLN A 254 -15.63 11.05 8.07
N GLY A 255 -14.63 11.60 8.67
CA GLY A 255 -14.71 12.07 10.04
C GLY A 255 -13.98 11.16 11.02
N ASP A 256 -14.62 10.79 12.12
CA ASP A 256 -13.94 10.07 13.20
C ASP A 256 -13.54 8.66 12.78
N ALA A 257 -12.25 8.36 12.88
CA ALA A 257 -11.67 7.07 12.67
C ALA A 257 -10.68 6.74 13.79
N GLU A 258 -10.37 5.46 13.95
CA GLU A 258 -9.44 4.99 14.96
C GLU A 258 -8.31 4.15 14.31
N TRP A 259 -7.10 4.41 14.76
CA TRP A 259 -5.94 3.60 14.45
C TRP A 259 -5.12 3.33 15.72
N ARG A 260 -4.99 2.06 16.11
CA ARG A 260 -4.23 1.62 17.29
C ARG A 260 -4.64 2.32 18.58
N GLY A 261 -5.95 2.50 18.81
CA GLY A 261 -6.49 3.16 20.00
C GLY A 261 -6.41 4.68 19.96
N ARG A 262 -6.00 5.29 18.86
CA ARG A 262 -5.93 6.74 18.68
C ARG A 262 -6.98 7.21 17.68
N HIS A 263 -7.76 8.20 18.06
CA HIS A 263 -8.77 8.82 17.21
C HIS A 263 -8.16 9.92 16.33
N PHE A 264 -8.66 10.03 15.10
CA PHE A 264 -8.27 11.05 14.15
C PHE A 264 -9.40 11.34 13.17
N LYS A 265 -9.28 12.42 12.40
CA LYS A 265 -10.23 12.74 11.32
C LYS A 265 -9.77 12.11 10.01
N SER A 266 -10.51 11.13 9.52
CA SER A 266 -10.32 10.54 8.20
C SER A 266 -10.90 11.44 7.12
N GLN A 267 -10.23 11.52 5.99
CA GLN A 267 -10.72 12.23 4.82
C GLN A 267 -11.38 11.30 3.79
N SER A 268 -10.99 10.04 3.76
CA SER A 268 -11.58 9.07 2.83
C SER A 268 -11.28 7.62 3.22
N SER A 269 -12.21 6.74 2.91
CA SER A 269 -12.02 5.28 2.89
C SER A 269 -11.75 4.73 1.48
N ALA A 270 -11.74 5.60 0.46
CA ALA A 270 -11.41 5.25 -0.91
C ALA A 270 -10.73 6.41 -1.64
N PRO A 271 -9.46 6.75 -1.30
CA PRO A 271 -8.79 7.95 -1.78
C PRO A 271 -8.70 8.08 -3.31
N TYR A 272 -8.69 6.95 -4.01
CA TYR A 272 -8.56 6.90 -5.48
C TYR A 272 -9.87 6.57 -6.21
N LEU A 273 -11.01 6.61 -5.51
CA LEU A 273 -12.32 6.37 -6.13
C LEU A 273 -12.65 7.48 -7.14
N THR A 274 -13.12 7.07 -8.30
CA THR A 274 -13.62 7.96 -9.37
C THR A 274 -14.96 7.48 -9.89
N SER A 275 -15.64 8.30 -10.67
CA SER A 275 -16.88 7.89 -11.35
C SER A 275 -16.73 6.68 -12.29
N SER A 276 -15.49 6.42 -12.75
CA SER A 276 -15.19 5.23 -13.57
C SER A 276 -15.01 3.96 -12.75
N THR A 277 -14.76 4.07 -11.42
CA THR A 277 -14.42 2.93 -10.57
C THR A 277 -15.52 2.56 -9.57
N GLY A 278 -16.47 3.48 -9.30
CA GLY A 278 -17.55 3.18 -8.37
C GLY A 278 -18.25 4.41 -7.82
N LEU A 279 -18.98 4.20 -6.73
CA LEU A 279 -19.76 5.21 -6.01
C LEU A 279 -19.38 5.21 -4.52
N ALA A 280 -19.52 6.36 -3.85
CA ALA A 280 -19.37 6.47 -2.41
C ALA A 280 -20.67 6.88 -1.73
N VAL A 281 -20.90 6.36 -0.52
CA VAL A 281 -21.99 6.76 0.36
C VAL A 281 -21.45 7.12 1.73
N ARG A 282 -22.07 8.12 2.40
CA ARG A 282 -21.64 8.59 3.73
C ARG A 282 -22.19 7.74 4.87
N ASP A 283 -23.34 7.14 4.66
CA ASP A 283 -24.03 6.33 5.64
C ASP A 283 -24.61 5.05 5.00
N VAL A 284 -24.99 4.10 5.84
CA VAL A 284 -25.53 2.81 5.42
C VAL A 284 -26.91 2.96 4.78
N ALA A 285 -27.69 3.97 5.19
CA ALA A 285 -29.01 4.21 4.61
C ALA A 285 -28.94 4.52 3.11
N GLY A 286 -27.88 5.21 2.68
CA GLY A 286 -27.61 5.50 1.26
C GLY A 286 -27.13 4.29 0.44
N LEU A 287 -26.69 3.19 1.08
CA LEU A 287 -26.06 2.08 0.39
C LEU A 287 -26.99 1.37 -0.60
N GLY A 288 -28.25 1.14 -0.20
CA GLY A 288 -29.24 0.49 -1.06
C GLY A 288 -29.54 1.28 -2.35
N GLY A 289 -29.66 2.61 -2.22
CA GLY A 289 -29.82 3.51 -3.37
C GLY A 289 -28.61 3.51 -4.28
N ALA A 290 -27.41 3.60 -3.72
CA ALA A 290 -26.17 3.56 -4.48
C ALA A 290 -25.97 2.21 -5.20
N MET A 291 -26.31 1.10 -4.58
CA MET A 291 -26.28 -0.22 -5.22
C MET A 291 -27.24 -0.32 -6.38
N THR A 292 -28.49 0.17 -6.20
CA THR A 292 -29.49 0.22 -7.29
C THR A 292 -28.98 1.06 -8.46
N GLN A 293 -28.44 2.24 -8.18
CA GLN A 293 -27.83 3.11 -9.18
C GLN A 293 -26.67 2.41 -9.90
N ALA A 294 -25.73 1.84 -9.14
CA ALA A 294 -24.56 1.17 -9.71
C ALA A 294 -24.95 -0.01 -10.60
N LEU A 295 -25.95 -0.82 -10.19
CA LEU A 295 -26.43 -1.94 -10.98
C LEU A 295 -27.15 -1.50 -12.27
N ALA A 296 -27.84 -0.36 -12.25
CA ALA A 296 -28.50 0.21 -13.42
C ALA A 296 -27.51 0.81 -14.44
N THR A 297 -26.27 1.11 -14.01
CA THR A 297 -25.25 1.78 -14.83
C THR A 297 -23.93 1.00 -14.87
N LEU A 298 -23.97 -0.33 -14.72
CA LEU A 298 -22.76 -1.18 -14.67
C LEU A 298 -21.87 -1.01 -15.91
N ASP A 299 -22.43 -0.81 -17.07
CA ASP A 299 -21.75 -0.62 -18.35
C ASP A 299 -21.01 0.71 -18.47
N THR A 300 -21.32 1.69 -17.62
CA THR A 300 -20.64 2.98 -17.58
C THR A 300 -19.32 2.95 -16.79
N PHE A 301 -19.14 1.95 -15.91
CA PHE A 301 -17.90 1.80 -15.16
C PHE A 301 -16.81 1.18 -16.02
N GLN A 302 -15.59 1.71 -15.87
CA GLN A 302 -14.38 1.25 -16.56
C GLN A 302 -13.24 1.05 -15.54
N PRO A 303 -13.45 0.30 -14.43
CA PRO A 303 -12.50 0.28 -13.33
C PRO A 303 -11.15 -0.32 -13.74
N ARG A 304 -11.14 -1.38 -14.57
CA ARG A 304 -9.89 -1.94 -15.07
C ARG A 304 -9.15 -0.97 -16.00
N GLY A 305 -9.84 -0.29 -16.89
CA GLY A 305 -9.25 0.73 -17.75
C GLY A 305 -8.53 1.80 -16.92
N TRP A 306 -9.22 2.31 -15.90
CA TRP A 306 -8.64 3.28 -14.98
C TRP A 306 -7.38 2.73 -14.27
N VAL A 307 -7.38 1.48 -13.78
CA VAL A 307 -6.20 0.87 -13.14
C VAL A 307 -5.04 0.73 -14.11
N LEU A 308 -5.29 0.28 -15.34
CA LEU A 308 -4.24 0.12 -16.35
C LEU A 308 -3.54 1.43 -16.68
N GLU A 309 -4.27 2.54 -16.67
CA GLU A 309 -3.73 3.88 -16.93
C GLU A 309 -3.05 4.49 -15.69
N ASN A 310 -3.54 4.20 -14.47
CA ASN A 310 -3.21 5.01 -13.30
C ASN A 310 -2.52 4.24 -12.17
N MET A 311 -2.73 2.91 -12.03
CA MET A 311 -2.37 2.22 -10.80
C MET A 311 -1.79 0.80 -11.01
N THR A 312 -1.19 0.53 -12.17
CA THR A 312 -0.36 -0.68 -12.31
C THR A 312 0.97 -0.52 -11.57
N ASP A 313 1.62 -1.63 -11.22
CA ASP A 313 2.95 -1.61 -10.62
C ASP A 313 3.93 -0.74 -11.45
N ALA A 314 3.93 -0.88 -12.77
CA ALA A 314 4.81 -0.12 -13.65
C ALA A 314 4.51 1.39 -13.64
N VAL A 315 3.24 1.78 -13.68
CA VAL A 315 2.82 3.20 -13.66
C VAL A 315 3.20 3.85 -12.33
N CYS A 316 2.90 3.19 -11.20
CA CYS A 316 3.22 3.73 -9.88
C CYS A 316 4.72 3.77 -9.61
N ALA A 317 5.46 2.73 -10.01
CA ALA A 317 6.91 2.69 -9.84
C ALA A 317 7.61 3.77 -10.69
N ARG A 318 7.13 4.06 -11.91
CA ARG A 318 7.65 5.15 -12.75
C ARG A 318 7.48 6.50 -12.05
N ARG A 319 6.28 6.79 -11.55
CA ARG A 319 6.01 8.04 -10.79
C ARG A 319 6.91 8.16 -9.56
N LEU A 320 7.02 7.08 -8.78
CA LEU A 320 7.88 7.03 -7.59
C LEU A 320 9.35 7.28 -7.96
N TYR A 321 9.87 6.60 -8.97
CA TYR A 321 11.26 6.73 -9.43
C TYR A 321 11.55 8.15 -9.91
N GLU A 322 10.68 8.71 -10.74
CA GLU A 322 10.81 10.09 -11.23
C GLU A 322 10.80 11.12 -10.10
N VAL A 323 9.90 10.94 -9.11
CA VAL A 323 9.85 11.81 -7.92
C VAL A 323 11.15 11.72 -7.13
N ILE A 324 11.62 10.51 -6.82
CA ILE A 324 12.86 10.32 -6.05
C ILE A 324 14.05 10.94 -6.79
N MET A 325 14.22 10.65 -8.07
CA MET A 325 15.38 11.12 -8.84
C MET A 325 15.38 12.64 -9.01
N ARG A 326 14.21 13.26 -9.24
CA ARG A 326 14.07 14.72 -9.34
C ARG A 326 14.40 15.42 -8.02
N GLU A 327 13.84 14.94 -6.90
CA GLU A 327 14.07 15.54 -5.57
C GLU A 327 15.55 15.36 -5.14
N ALA A 328 16.15 14.21 -5.44
CA ALA A 328 17.55 13.95 -5.17
C ALA A 328 18.48 14.87 -5.97
N ALA A 329 18.24 15.03 -7.28
CA ALA A 329 19.02 15.94 -8.12
C ALA A 329 18.97 17.38 -7.59
N GLY A 330 17.77 17.86 -7.26
CA GLY A 330 17.59 19.20 -6.69
C GLY A 330 18.28 19.41 -5.34
N ALA A 331 18.34 18.36 -4.49
CA ALA A 331 19.05 18.42 -3.21
C ALA A 331 20.57 18.49 -3.40
N ILE A 332 21.11 17.67 -4.29
CA ILE A 332 22.56 17.63 -4.61
C ILE A 332 23.04 18.96 -5.19
N GLU A 333 22.26 19.55 -6.13
CA GLU A 333 22.58 20.85 -6.70
C GLU A 333 22.59 21.96 -5.64
N ARG A 334 21.64 21.98 -4.71
CA ARG A 334 21.62 22.96 -3.61
C ARG A 334 22.84 22.83 -2.70
N ALA A 335 23.21 21.59 -2.36
CA ALA A 335 24.40 21.33 -1.55
C ALA A 335 25.69 21.80 -2.24
N GLY A 336 25.83 21.58 -3.55
CA GLY A 336 26.97 22.01 -4.33
C GLY A 336 27.09 23.54 -4.51
N ARG A 337 26.00 24.31 -4.33
CA ARG A 337 26.00 25.79 -4.39
C ARG A 337 26.28 26.43 -3.03
N ALA A 338 26.12 25.69 -1.94
CA ALA A 338 26.31 26.18 -0.57
C ALA A 338 27.73 25.93 -0.02
N GLY A 339 28.55 25.11 -0.68
CA GLY A 339 29.96 24.85 -0.36
C GLY A 339 30.90 25.59 -1.33
#